data_9dcc413e97bf6e5fe9424c7d0a4aa471
#
_entry.id   9dcc413e97bf6e5fe9424c7d0a4aa471
#
_cell.length_a   1.000
_cell.length_b   1.000
_cell.length_c   1.000
_cell.angle_alpha   90.00
_cell.angle_beta   90.00
_cell.angle_gamma   90.00
#
_symmetry.space_group_name_H-M   'P 1'
#
loop_
_entity.id
_entity.type
_entity.pdbx_description
1 polymer ?
#
loop_
_entity_poly.entity_id
_entity_poly.type
_entity_poly.pdbx_seq_one_letter_code
_entity_poly.pdbx_strand_id
1 'polypeptide(L)'
;MKRNLFIKLFAPALMVAGSGFLSSCSSVDDGSYVPPFTQYEKISGQWVVNSVTQTDEVENKKMALTNLFDFDTFGIQFKVDDDNNPTSYVIEGKAPALIPVSGNWKMGNAFVNTDGSAAKIILGDNTWLTVTGVPGSKQELEFKFTRAQNGKPFVSYTYNLAKKVDATPDVPATSNNE
;
A
#
# COMPACT_ATOMS: atom_id res chain seq x y z
N MET A 1 62.55 27.61 -42.54
CA MET A 1 62.23 28.39 -43.76
C MET A 1 60.84 28.94 -43.64
N LYS A 2 60.76 30.28 -43.71
CA LYS A 2 59.70 31.16 -44.24
C LYS A 2 58.29 30.97 -43.70
N ARG A 3 57.75 31.91 -42.81
CA ARG A 3 57.18 33.26 -43.14
C ARG A 3 55.81 33.07 -43.80
N ASN A 4 54.71 33.66 -43.38
CA ASN A 4 54.29 35.04 -43.00
C ASN A 4 52.84 34.93 -42.43
N LEU A 5 52.43 35.58 -41.32
CA LEU A 5 52.06 36.96 -41.14
C LEU A 5 50.97 37.50 -42.10
N PHE A 6 49.82 37.84 -41.55
CA PHE A 6 48.96 39.01 -41.81
C PHE A 6 47.67 38.88 -40.99
N ILE A 7 47.51 39.50 -39.88
CA ILE A 7 46.94 40.81 -39.48
C ILE A 7 45.83 41.32 -40.42
N LYS A 8 44.63 41.48 -39.84
CA LYS A 8 43.76 42.67 -39.81
C LYS A 8 42.46 42.28 -39.16
N LEU A 9 42.19 42.68 -37.92
CA LEU A 9 41.57 43.93 -37.46
C LEU A 9 40.27 44.27 -38.25
N PHE A 10 39.14 43.99 -37.61
CA PHE A 10 37.96 44.86 -37.70
C PHE A 10 37.04 44.54 -36.51
N ALA A 11 36.95 45.44 -35.56
CA ALA A 11 35.79 45.60 -34.70
C ALA A 11 34.75 46.43 -35.46
N PRO A 12 33.46 46.23 -35.24
CA PRO A 12 32.82 47.18 -34.35
C PRO A 12 31.82 46.55 -33.35
N ALA A 13 31.76 47.22 -32.23
CA ALA A 13 30.78 47.07 -31.17
C ALA A 13 29.36 47.23 -31.74
N LEU A 14 28.50 46.29 -31.33
CA LEU A 14 27.08 46.57 -31.28
C LEU A 14 26.57 46.10 -29.90
N MET A 15 26.44 47.05 -28.99
CA MET A 15 25.67 46.93 -27.79
C MET A 15 24.19 46.72 -28.21
N VAL A 16 23.65 45.56 -28.01
CA VAL A 16 22.22 45.38 -27.89
C VAL A 16 21.91 45.06 -26.44
N ALA A 17 21.44 46.08 -25.75
CA ALA A 17 20.81 45.94 -24.45
C ALA A 17 19.53 45.09 -24.63
N GLY A 18 19.67 43.78 -24.53
CA GLY A 18 18.58 42.85 -24.38
C GLY A 18 18.20 42.85 -22.90
N SER A 19 17.23 43.67 -22.50
CA SER A 19 16.52 43.56 -21.25
C SER A 19 15.85 42.18 -21.23
N GLY A 20 16.57 41.19 -20.67
CA GLY A 20 16.01 39.91 -20.32
C GLY A 20 14.92 40.17 -19.29
N PHE A 21 13.67 40.01 -19.73
CA PHE A 21 12.59 39.81 -18.81
C PHE A 21 12.89 38.51 -18.07
N LEU A 22 13.44 38.66 -16.85
CA LEU A 22 13.34 37.63 -15.85
C LEU A 22 11.84 37.54 -15.59
N SER A 23 11.16 36.72 -16.39
CA SER A 23 9.84 36.21 -16.05
C SER A 23 10.03 35.58 -14.68
N SER A 24 9.70 36.34 -13.66
CA SER A 24 9.48 35.82 -12.32
C SER A 24 8.58 34.62 -12.53
N CYS A 25 9.11 33.41 -12.29
CA CYS A 25 8.27 32.28 -12.00
C CYS A 25 7.38 32.76 -10.88
N SER A 26 6.12 33.07 -11.22
CA SER A 26 5.07 33.17 -10.24
C SER A 26 5.20 31.90 -9.42
N SER A 27 5.36 32.06 -8.11
CA SER A 27 5.29 30.95 -7.17
C SER A 27 4.05 30.14 -7.57
N VAL A 28 4.28 28.98 -8.16
CA VAL A 28 3.23 28.00 -8.29
C VAL A 28 2.81 27.77 -6.87
N ASP A 29 1.60 28.20 -6.54
CA ASP A 29 1.00 27.86 -5.25
C ASP A 29 0.76 26.35 -5.33
N ASP A 30 1.75 25.59 -4.86
CA ASP A 30 1.73 24.12 -4.87
C ASP A 30 0.63 23.57 -3.96
N GLY A 31 -0.25 24.45 -3.47
CA GLY A 31 -1.31 24.11 -2.53
C GLY A 31 -0.72 23.68 -1.18
N SER A 32 -1.59 23.40 -0.24
CA SER A 32 -1.17 22.87 1.05
C SER A 32 -0.60 21.45 0.85
N TYR A 33 0.63 21.21 1.32
CA TYR A 33 1.22 19.86 1.31
C TYR A 33 0.29 18.88 2.03
N VAL A 34 -0.18 17.89 1.31
CA VAL A 34 -0.95 16.77 1.87
C VAL A 34 0.01 15.59 1.98
N PRO A 35 0.32 15.14 3.20
CA PRO A 35 1.20 13.99 3.38
C PRO A 35 0.59 12.74 2.72
N PRO A 36 1.42 11.89 2.09
CA PRO A 36 0.94 10.66 1.48
C PRO A 36 0.41 9.73 2.56
N PHE A 37 -0.70 9.04 2.27
CA PHE A 37 -1.24 8.01 3.16
C PHE A 37 -0.20 6.90 3.41
N THR A 38 -0.03 6.57 4.68
CA THR A 38 0.81 5.45 5.10
C THR A 38 0.16 4.11 4.71
N GLN A 39 0.94 3.03 4.71
CA GLN A 39 0.37 1.69 4.56
C GLN A 39 -0.53 1.31 5.75
N TYR A 40 -0.25 1.85 6.93
CA TYR A 40 -1.08 1.63 8.13
C TYR A 40 -2.50 2.14 7.90
N GLU A 41 -2.65 3.38 7.42
CA GLU A 41 -3.94 3.98 7.10
C GLU A 41 -4.71 3.20 6.03
N LYS A 42 -3.99 2.70 5.02
CA LYS A 42 -4.61 1.90 3.95
C LYS A 42 -5.09 0.54 4.44
N ILE A 43 -4.31 -0.10 5.33
CA ILE A 43 -4.59 -1.45 5.84
C ILE A 43 -5.53 -1.41 7.04
N SER A 44 -5.57 -0.30 7.80
CA SER A 44 -6.46 -0.18 8.96
C SER A 44 -7.93 -0.37 8.59
N GLY A 45 -8.71 -0.86 9.56
CA GLY A 45 -10.14 -1.10 9.41
C GLY A 45 -10.51 -2.57 9.39
N GLN A 46 -11.77 -2.84 9.05
CA GLN A 46 -12.32 -4.19 9.02
C GLN A 46 -12.35 -4.75 7.60
N TRP A 47 -11.89 -5.98 7.47
CA TRP A 47 -11.77 -6.70 6.20
C TRP A 47 -12.52 -8.02 6.29
N VAL A 48 -13.24 -8.36 5.23
CA VAL A 48 -13.94 -9.63 5.07
C VAL A 48 -13.36 -10.39 3.89
N VAL A 49 -13.41 -11.71 3.97
CA VAL A 49 -12.83 -12.52 2.92
C VAL A 49 -13.61 -12.37 1.61
N ASN A 50 -12.84 -12.26 0.54
CA ASN A 50 -13.31 -12.39 -0.84
C ASN A 50 -12.90 -13.74 -1.40
N SER A 51 -11.65 -14.14 -1.19
CA SER A 51 -11.19 -15.48 -1.53
C SER A 51 -10.00 -15.92 -0.69
N VAL A 52 -9.88 -17.26 -0.51
CA VAL A 52 -8.71 -17.91 0.09
C VAL A 52 -8.22 -19.00 -0.84
N THR A 53 -6.92 -18.98 -1.13
CA THR A 53 -6.26 -20.01 -1.95
C THR A 53 -5.09 -20.61 -1.18
N GLN A 54 -5.06 -21.91 -1.07
CA GLN A 54 -3.89 -22.66 -0.62
C GLN A 54 -2.98 -22.97 -1.81
N THR A 55 -1.68 -22.84 -1.62
CA THR A 55 -0.68 -23.25 -2.60
C THR A 55 0.29 -24.25 -1.96
N ASP A 56 0.45 -25.41 -2.57
CA ASP A 56 1.57 -26.30 -2.30
C ASP A 56 2.84 -25.66 -2.90
N GLU A 57 3.79 -25.25 -2.07
CA GLU A 57 5.01 -24.55 -2.49
C GLU A 57 6.06 -25.50 -3.11
N VAL A 58 5.86 -26.82 -3.00
CA VAL A 58 6.77 -27.82 -3.59
C VAL A 58 6.32 -28.18 -5.01
N GLU A 59 5.03 -28.49 -5.17
CA GLU A 59 4.45 -28.90 -6.44
C GLU A 59 3.78 -27.75 -7.22
N ASN A 60 3.69 -26.58 -6.62
CA ASN A 60 3.03 -25.39 -7.15
C ASN A 60 1.54 -25.62 -7.53
N LYS A 61 0.89 -26.54 -6.83
CA LYS A 61 -0.53 -26.82 -6.98
C LYS A 61 -1.36 -25.89 -6.12
N LYS A 62 -2.49 -25.42 -6.66
CA LYS A 62 -3.39 -24.49 -5.97
C LYS A 62 -4.74 -25.13 -5.71
N MET A 63 -5.33 -24.81 -4.55
CA MET A 63 -6.67 -25.20 -4.15
C MET A 63 -7.43 -24.00 -3.60
N ALA A 64 -8.62 -23.75 -4.13
CA ALA A 64 -9.51 -22.74 -3.56
C ALA A 64 -10.13 -23.27 -2.26
N LEU A 65 -10.01 -22.48 -1.19
CA LEU A 65 -10.53 -22.81 0.13
C LEU A 65 -11.74 -21.97 0.52
N THR A 66 -12.10 -20.96 -0.23
CA THR A 66 -13.09 -19.95 0.15
C THR A 66 -14.36 -20.55 0.72
N ASN A 67 -14.92 -21.56 0.06
CA ASN A 67 -16.17 -22.22 0.46
C ASN A 67 -15.94 -23.54 1.22
N LEU A 68 -14.75 -23.75 1.76
CA LEU A 68 -14.37 -24.94 2.51
C LEU A 68 -13.92 -24.54 3.92
N PHE A 69 -14.25 -25.38 4.90
CA PHE A 69 -13.82 -25.21 6.30
C PHE A 69 -14.16 -23.82 6.89
N ASP A 70 -15.33 -23.28 6.53
CA ASP A 70 -15.80 -21.95 7.00
C ASP A 70 -14.87 -20.78 6.69
N PHE A 71 -13.98 -20.89 5.68
CA PHE A 71 -13.10 -19.76 5.29
C PHE A 71 -13.90 -18.58 4.76
N ASP A 72 -15.11 -18.78 4.24
CA ASP A 72 -16.04 -17.72 3.83
C ASP A 72 -16.47 -16.81 4.99
N THR A 73 -16.32 -17.28 6.23
CA THR A 73 -16.63 -16.48 7.43
C THR A 73 -15.46 -15.65 7.93
N PHE A 74 -14.26 -15.80 7.33
CA PHE A 74 -13.05 -15.13 7.82
C PHE A 74 -13.17 -13.62 7.68
N GLY A 75 -12.87 -12.92 8.77
CA GLY A 75 -12.67 -11.49 8.81
C GLY A 75 -11.46 -11.13 9.66
N ILE A 76 -10.88 -9.96 9.40
CA ILE A 76 -9.81 -9.42 10.23
C ILE A 76 -10.00 -7.91 10.39
N GLN A 77 -9.85 -7.43 11.61
CA GLN A 77 -9.84 -6.01 11.92
C GLN A 77 -8.44 -5.59 12.35
N PHE A 78 -7.88 -4.60 11.66
CA PHE A 78 -6.64 -3.92 12.04
C PHE A 78 -6.97 -2.58 12.68
N LYS A 79 -6.55 -2.38 13.93
CA LYS A 79 -6.77 -1.15 14.69
C LYS A 79 -5.52 -0.28 14.71
N VAL A 80 -5.72 1.02 14.70
CA VAL A 80 -4.70 2.05 14.85
C VAL A 80 -5.08 2.98 15.99
N ASP A 81 -4.13 3.75 16.49
CA ASP A 81 -4.37 4.85 17.42
C ASP A 81 -4.78 6.14 16.69
N ASP A 82 -4.94 7.23 17.44
CA ASP A 82 -5.34 8.54 16.90
C ASP A 82 -4.29 9.15 15.95
N ASP A 83 -3.05 8.71 16.06
CA ASP A 83 -1.94 9.09 15.18
C ASP A 83 -1.75 8.13 13.98
N ASN A 84 -2.70 7.23 13.76
CA ASN A 84 -2.66 6.17 12.75
C ASN A 84 -1.53 5.14 12.91
N ASN A 85 -0.96 4.97 14.12
CA ASN A 85 0.02 3.92 14.35
C ASN A 85 -0.67 2.58 14.62
N PRO A 86 -0.11 1.46 14.13
CA PRO A 86 -0.63 0.13 14.38
C PRO A 86 -0.72 -0.20 15.87
N THR A 87 -1.84 -0.76 16.32
CA THR A 87 -2.05 -1.19 17.70
C THR A 87 -2.40 -2.67 17.78
N SER A 88 -3.64 -3.03 17.64
CA SER A 88 -4.11 -4.41 17.79
C SER A 88 -4.85 -4.90 16.56
N TYR A 89 -4.94 -6.22 16.43
CA TYR A 89 -5.81 -6.84 15.44
C TYR A 89 -6.66 -7.94 16.10
N VAL A 90 -7.76 -8.28 15.46
CA VAL A 90 -8.60 -9.40 15.83
C VAL A 90 -9.12 -10.10 14.57
N ILE A 91 -9.13 -11.45 14.59
CA ILE A 91 -9.73 -12.27 13.56
C ILE A 91 -11.13 -12.66 14.02
N GLU A 92 -12.06 -12.59 13.09
CA GLU A 92 -13.45 -12.95 13.26
C GLU A 92 -13.80 -14.16 12.38
N GLY A 93 -14.91 -14.83 12.72
CA GLY A 93 -15.41 -15.97 11.94
C GLY A 93 -15.07 -17.33 12.56
N LYS A 94 -15.38 -18.39 11.81
CA LYS A 94 -15.21 -19.78 12.21
C LYS A 94 -14.10 -20.49 11.44
N ALA A 95 -13.41 -19.75 10.55
CA ALA A 95 -12.31 -20.29 9.77
C ALA A 95 -11.21 -20.89 10.67
N PRO A 96 -10.50 -21.93 10.22
CA PRO A 96 -9.38 -22.48 10.98
C PRO A 96 -8.36 -21.42 11.36
N ALA A 97 -7.91 -21.42 12.61
CA ALA A 97 -6.92 -20.47 13.15
C ALA A 97 -5.51 -20.79 12.63
N LEU A 98 -5.24 -20.51 11.36
CA LEU A 98 -3.92 -20.69 10.75
C LEU A 98 -2.90 -19.66 11.23
N ILE A 99 -3.38 -18.50 11.66
CA ILE A 99 -2.61 -17.38 12.23
C ILE A 99 -3.22 -17.03 13.60
N PRO A 100 -2.47 -16.38 14.51
CA PRO A 100 -3.01 -16.02 15.82
C PRO A 100 -4.28 -15.18 15.71
N VAL A 101 -5.29 -15.48 16.53
CA VAL A 101 -6.64 -14.89 16.42
C VAL A 101 -6.70 -13.42 16.86
N SER A 102 -5.77 -12.98 17.68
CA SER A 102 -5.67 -11.59 18.13
C SER A 102 -4.28 -11.28 18.65
N GLY A 103 -3.95 -10.00 18.74
CA GLY A 103 -2.67 -9.53 19.26
C GLY A 103 -2.37 -8.12 18.76
N ASN A 104 -1.13 -7.70 18.91
CA ASN A 104 -0.65 -6.47 18.31
C ASN A 104 -0.18 -6.73 16.87
N TRP A 105 -0.27 -5.70 16.03
CA TRP A 105 0.26 -5.75 14.68
C TRP A 105 1.20 -4.58 14.42
N LYS A 106 2.12 -4.76 13.52
CA LYS A 106 3.04 -3.72 13.05
C LYS A 106 3.49 -4.01 11.62
N MET A 107 4.10 -3.02 10.99
CA MET A 107 4.78 -3.19 9.70
C MET A 107 6.23 -2.75 9.84
N GLY A 108 7.09 -3.31 9.01
CA GLY A 108 8.51 -2.93 8.99
C GLY A 108 8.74 -1.53 8.44
N ASN A 109 7.82 -1.01 7.63
CA ASN A 109 7.90 0.31 7.01
C ASN A 109 6.50 0.92 6.88
N ALA A 110 6.39 2.22 7.12
CA ALA A 110 5.14 2.97 6.95
C ALA A 110 4.78 3.19 5.47
N PHE A 111 5.76 3.17 4.60
CA PHE A 111 5.62 3.38 3.16
C PHE A 111 6.10 2.16 2.37
N VAL A 112 5.98 2.23 1.06
CA VAL A 112 6.48 1.18 0.17
C VAL A 112 7.99 1.02 0.33
N ASN A 113 8.47 -0.22 0.35
CA ASN A 113 9.90 -0.50 0.43
C ASN A 113 10.61 0.00 -0.84
N THR A 114 11.70 0.74 -0.65
CA THR A 114 12.45 1.36 -1.76
C THR A 114 13.23 0.34 -2.60
N ASP A 115 13.49 -0.84 -2.05
CA ASP A 115 14.14 -1.96 -2.72
C ASP A 115 13.19 -2.83 -3.56
N GLY A 116 11.90 -2.46 -3.62
CA GLY A 116 10.87 -3.20 -4.34
C GLY A 116 10.40 -4.48 -3.64
N SER A 117 10.90 -4.77 -2.43
CA SER A 117 10.41 -5.92 -1.66
C SER A 117 8.97 -5.72 -1.19
N ALA A 118 8.23 -6.83 -1.07
CA ALA A 118 6.87 -6.79 -0.56
C ALA A 118 6.83 -6.34 0.91
N ALA A 119 5.87 -5.48 1.23
CA ALA A 119 5.61 -5.10 2.60
C ALA A 119 5.18 -6.32 3.44
N LYS A 120 5.48 -6.29 4.72
CA LYS A 120 5.12 -7.36 5.65
C LYS A 120 4.31 -6.80 6.81
N ILE A 121 3.17 -7.44 7.08
CA ILE A 121 2.44 -7.26 8.33
C ILE A 121 2.98 -8.29 9.31
N ILE A 122 3.33 -7.85 10.50
CA ILE A 122 3.86 -8.69 11.58
C ILE A 122 2.76 -8.76 12.64
N LEU A 123 2.28 -9.96 12.91
CA LEU A 123 1.27 -10.24 13.92
C LEU A 123 1.95 -10.82 15.16
N GLY A 124 1.82 -10.14 16.29
CA GLY A 124 2.60 -10.47 17.48
C GLY A 124 4.10 -10.41 17.20
N ASP A 125 4.84 -11.40 17.67
CA ASP A 125 6.30 -11.40 17.54
C ASP A 125 6.82 -12.23 16.34
N ASN A 126 6.04 -13.22 15.88
CA ASN A 126 6.59 -14.28 15.02
C ASN A 126 5.76 -14.62 13.78
N THR A 127 4.60 -14.00 13.58
CA THR A 127 3.75 -14.31 12.42
C THR A 127 3.87 -13.23 11.36
N TRP A 128 4.33 -13.60 10.18
CA TRP A 128 4.61 -12.69 9.08
C TRP A 128 3.63 -12.94 7.94
N LEU A 129 2.92 -11.89 7.54
CA LEU A 129 2.07 -11.88 6.36
C LEU A 129 2.74 -11.02 5.29
N THR A 130 3.02 -11.60 4.14
CA THR A 130 3.55 -10.85 3.00
C THR A 130 2.40 -10.16 2.29
N VAL A 131 2.39 -8.84 2.21
CA VAL A 131 1.37 -8.08 1.49
C VAL A 131 1.63 -8.19 0.00
N THR A 132 0.70 -8.77 -0.74
CA THR A 132 0.77 -8.95 -2.20
C THR A 132 -0.15 -8.00 -2.95
N GLY A 133 -1.12 -7.40 -2.26
CA GLY A 133 -1.98 -6.36 -2.79
C GLY A 133 -2.32 -5.34 -1.70
N VAL A 134 -1.91 -4.08 -1.91
CA VAL A 134 -2.20 -2.96 -1.00
C VAL A 134 -3.52 -2.30 -1.42
N PRO A 135 -4.40 -1.93 -0.47
CA PRO A 135 -5.64 -1.25 -0.79
C PRO A 135 -5.42 0.02 -1.62
N GLY A 136 -6.10 0.10 -2.72
CA GLY A 136 -6.14 1.25 -3.62
C GLY A 136 -7.58 1.59 -3.97
N SER A 137 -7.85 1.95 -5.23
CA SER A 137 -9.20 2.26 -5.71
C SER A 137 -10.22 1.13 -5.50
N LYS A 138 -9.78 -0.13 -5.55
CA LYS A 138 -10.66 -1.29 -5.34
C LYS A 138 -10.96 -1.62 -3.89
N GLN A 139 -10.28 -0.98 -2.93
CA GLN A 139 -10.43 -1.29 -1.51
C GLN A 139 -10.28 -2.79 -1.21
N GLU A 140 -9.28 -3.41 -1.84
CA GLU A 140 -8.91 -4.81 -1.63
C GLU A 140 -7.55 -4.90 -0.94
N LEU A 141 -7.43 -5.79 0.03
CA LEU A 141 -6.19 -6.14 0.69
C LEU A 141 -5.86 -7.59 0.37
N GLU A 142 -4.66 -7.85 -0.12
CA GLU A 142 -4.20 -9.22 -0.31
C GLU A 142 -2.92 -9.47 0.45
N PHE A 143 -2.90 -10.56 1.21
CA PHE A 143 -1.71 -11.02 1.88
C PHE A 143 -1.52 -12.52 1.79
N LYS A 144 -0.26 -12.95 1.86
CA LYS A 144 0.16 -14.34 1.84
C LYS A 144 0.79 -14.72 3.18
N PHE A 145 0.25 -15.78 3.78
CA PHE A 145 0.86 -16.45 4.93
C PHE A 145 1.56 -17.72 4.47
N THR A 146 2.86 -17.87 4.74
CA THR A 146 3.66 -19.00 4.30
C THR A 146 4.14 -19.80 5.50
N ARG A 147 3.92 -21.10 5.46
CA ARG A 147 4.50 -22.05 6.42
C ARG A 147 5.74 -22.69 5.84
N ALA A 148 6.78 -22.72 6.64
CA ALA A 148 8.07 -23.29 6.26
C ALA A 148 8.54 -24.29 7.33
N GLN A 149 9.26 -25.31 6.91
CA GLN A 149 9.95 -26.26 7.77
C GLN A 149 11.45 -26.21 7.45
N ASN A 150 12.29 -26.02 8.44
CA ASN A 150 13.73 -25.84 8.27
C ASN A 150 14.09 -24.75 7.21
N GLY A 151 13.35 -23.64 7.21
CA GLY A 151 13.53 -22.54 6.27
C GLY A 151 13.01 -22.79 4.84
N LYS A 152 12.46 -23.97 4.56
CA LYS A 152 11.89 -24.30 3.25
C LYS A 152 10.37 -24.15 3.29
N PRO A 153 9.79 -23.29 2.46
CA PRO A 153 8.33 -23.20 2.30
C PRO A 153 7.76 -24.53 1.82
N PHE A 154 6.64 -24.96 2.41
CA PHE A 154 5.92 -26.15 1.96
C PHE A 154 4.45 -25.87 1.63
N VAL A 155 3.83 -24.90 2.29
CA VAL A 155 2.45 -24.48 1.99
C VAL A 155 2.29 -22.98 2.26
N SER A 156 1.48 -22.32 1.46
CA SER A 156 1.05 -20.95 1.71
C SER A 156 -0.44 -20.78 1.51
N TYR A 157 -0.97 -19.74 2.13
CA TYR A 157 -2.36 -19.33 2.07
C TYR A 157 -2.42 -17.86 1.64
N THR A 158 -3.04 -17.60 0.51
CA THR A 158 -3.29 -16.25 0.01
C THR A 158 -4.72 -15.87 0.34
N TYR A 159 -4.88 -14.79 1.11
CA TYR A 159 -6.15 -14.18 1.47
C TYR A 159 -6.34 -12.92 0.63
N ASN A 160 -7.37 -12.89 -0.17
CA ASN A 160 -7.87 -11.67 -0.81
C ASN A 160 -9.09 -11.20 -0.04
N LEU A 161 -9.07 -9.96 0.42
CA LEU A 161 -10.05 -9.39 1.33
C LEU A 161 -10.64 -8.11 0.74
N ALA A 162 -11.92 -7.91 0.96
CA ALA A 162 -12.62 -6.66 0.67
C ALA A 162 -12.81 -5.85 1.96
N LYS A 163 -12.70 -4.52 1.87
CA LYS A 163 -12.95 -3.65 3.02
C LYS A 163 -14.44 -3.72 3.37
N LYS A 164 -14.75 -4.00 4.64
CA LYS A 164 -16.13 -3.91 5.12
C LYS A 164 -16.50 -2.44 5.22
N VAL A 165 -17.45 -2.03 4.41
CA VAL A 165 -18.06 -0.70 4.52
C VAL A 165 -19.19 -0.83 5.53
N ASP A 166 -19.12 -0.07 6.62
CA ASP A 166 -20.27 0.04 7.51
C ASP A 166 -21.43 0.63 6.71
N ALA A 167 -22.56 -0.09 6.68
CA ALA A 167 -23.76 0.44 6.07
C ALA A 167 -24.07 1.77 6.76
N THR A 168 -23.97 2.88 6.04
CA THR A 168 -24.43 4.16 6.52
C THR A 168 -25.91 3.96 6.90
N PRO A 169 -26.36 4.29 8.13
CA PRO A 169 -27.77 4.18 8.46
C PRO A 169 -28.54 5.02 7.45
N ASP A 170 -29.52 4.40 6.79
CA ASP A 170 -30.45 5.11 5.92
C ASP A 170 -31.00 6.30 6.68
N VAL A 171 -30.61 7.51 6.26
CA VAL A 171 -31.27 8.73 6.72
C VAL A 171 -32.69 8.63 6.20
N PRO A 172 -33.72 8.58 7.08
CA PRO A 172 -35.10 8.53 6.62
C PRO A 172 -35.35 9.75 5.74
N ALA A 173 -35.78 9.51 4.50
CA ALA A 173 -36.21 10.58 3.62
C ALA A 173 -37.27 11.38 4.35
N THR A 174 -36.97 12.62 4.72
CA THR A 174 -37.93 13.57 5.28
C THR A 174 -38.95 13.80 4.19
N SER A 175 -40.15 13.20 4.34
CA SER A 175 -41.29 13.50 3.51
C SER A 175 -41.74 14.94 3.82
N ASN A 176 -41.33 15.87 2.99
CA ASN A 176 -41.97 17.16 2.95
C ASN A 176 -43.32 16.99 2.25
N ASN A 177 -44.38 16.86 3.04
CA ASN A 177 -45.73 17.11 2.60
C ASN A 177 -46.00 18.60 2.75
N GLU A 178 -46.16 19.29 1.64
CA GLU A 178 -47.00 20.45 1.46
C GLU A 178 -47.90 20.24 0.25
#